data_8aceab1a97df88f887321e0a95c31423
#
_entry.id   8aceab1a97df88f887321e0a95c31423
#
_cell.length_a   1.000
_cell.length_b   1.000
_cell.length_c   1.000
_cell.angle_alpha   90.00
_cell.angle_beta   90.00
_cell.angle_gamma   90.00
#
_symmetry.space_group_name_H-M   'P 1'
#
loop_
_entity.id
_entity.type
_entity.pdbx_description
1 polymer ?
#
loop_
_entity_poly.entity_id
_entity_poly.type
_entity_poly.pdbx_seq_one_letter_code
_entity_poly.pdbx_strand_id
1 'polypeptide(L)'
;MSRLTVFLARLLGLFTVLVVLTLLFRGSAMVEMAIPNQPIMLTYAIFSLAIGLAMVLGHNVWSNGLLPAVVTLVGWLILAKGLLLLFLTPEILMRFFEQMHYAEHIYLYVGPSLVIGLYLIWAGFSAQESRG
;
A
#
# COMPACT_ATOMS: atom_id res chain seq x y z
N MET A 1 -17.47 -13.39 7.51
CA MET A 1 -16.61 -12.22 7.17
C MET A 1 -17.34 -11.34 6.20
N SER A 2 -17.27 -10.03 6.35
CA SER A 2 -18.06 -9.11 5.53
C SER A 2 -17.58 -9.09 4.07
N ARG A 3 -18.51 -8.76 3.17
CA ARG A 3 -18.18 -8.63 1.74
C ARG A 3 -17.12 -7.55 1.48
N LEU A 4 -17.20 -6.46 2.25
CA LEU A 4 -16.23 -5.36 2.13
C LEU A 4 -14.83 -5.83 2.50
N THR A 5 -14.68 -6.57 3.60
CA THR A 5 -13.37 -7.11 4.01
C THR A 5 -12.80 -8.01 2.93
N VAL A 6 -13.59 -8.93 2.40
CA VAL A 6 -13.14 -9.85 1.34
C VAL A 6 -12.78 -9.10 0.07
N PHE A 7 -13.61 -8.14 -0.33
CA PHE A 7 -13.34 -7.31 -1.50
C PHE A 7 -12.03 -6.53 -1.35
N LEU A 8 -11.86 -5.87 -0.21
CA LEU A 8 -10.64 -5.08 0.03
C LEU A 8 -9.40 -5.96 0.10
N ALA A 9 -9.50 -7.14 0.72
CA ALA A 9 -8.37 -8.08 0.78
C ALA A 9 -7.95 -8.52 -0.63
N ARG A 10 -8.90 -8.88 -1.47
CA ARG A 10 -8.63 -9.27 -2.86
C ARG A 10 -8.03 -8.12 -3.66
N LEU A 11 -8.64 -6.94 -3.55
CA LEU A 11 -8.19 -5.76 -4.28
C LEU A 11 -6.78 -5.35 -3.86
N LEU A 12 -6.56 -5.19 -2.56
CA LEU A 12 -5.27 -4.77 -2.03
C LEU A 12 -4.18 -5.80 -2.29
N GLY A 13 -4.52 -7.08 -2.13
CA GLY A 13 -3.56 -8.15 -2.37
C GLY A 13 -3.10 -8.19 -3.82
N LEU A 14 -4.05 -8.18 -4.75
CA LEU A 14 -3.74 -8.18 -6.19
C LEU A 14 -2.98 -6.92 -6.59
N PHE A 15 -3.44 -5.76 -6.13
CA PHE A 15 -2.77 -4.48 -6.41
C PHE A 15 -1.33 -4.48 -5.90
N THR A 16 -1.13 -4.87 -4.66
CA THR A 16 0.20 -4.89 -4.04
C THR A 16 1.15 -5.83 -4.78
N VAL A 17 0.70 -7.05 -5.09
CA VAL A 17 1.53 -8.02 -5.79
C VAL A 17 1.89 -7.52 -7.19
N LEU A 18 0.93 -6.95 -7.91
CA LEU A 18 1.20 -6.40 -9.25
C LEU A 18 2.20 -5.26 -9.20
N VAL A 19 2.07 -4.35 -8.22
CA VAL A 19 3.02 -3.24 -8.04
C VAL A 19 4.40 -3.77 -7.69
N VAL A 20 4.49 -4.74 -6.77
CA VAL A 20 5.76 -5.33 -6.37
C VAL A 20 6.44 -6.02 -7.55
N LEU A 21 5.69 -6.79 -8.34
CA LEU A 21 6.24 -7.42 -9.54
C LEU A 21 6.77 -6.38 -10.53
N THR A 22 6.06 -5.27 -10.71
CA THR A 22 6.52 -4.18 -11.56
C THR A 22 7.85 -3.60 -11.05
N LEU A 23 7.96 -3.38 -9.74
CA LEU A 23 9.20 -2.88 -9.13
C LEU A 23 10.35 -3.87 -9.29
N LEU A 24 10.10 -5.16 -9.15
CA LEU A 24 11.13 -6.18 -9.32
C LEU A 24 11.61 -6.27 -10.77
N PHE A 25 10.71 -6.08 -11.75
CA PHE A 25 11.08 -6.07 -13.16
C PHE A 25 11.81 -4.81 -13.59
N ARG A 26 11.35 -3.63 -13.11
CA ARG A 26 11.90 -2.34 -13.54
C ARG A 26 12.97 -1.80 -12.59
N GLY A 27 13.08 -2.39 -11.39
CA GLY A 27 14.00 -1.92 -10.38
C GLY A 27 13.55 -0.61 -9.75
N SER A 28 14.44 0.00 -8.98
CA SER A 28 14.17 1.26 -8.29
C SER A 28 14.09 2.47 -9.22
N ALA A 29 14.50 2.33 -10.47
CA ALA A 29 14.50 3.43 -11.44
C ALA A 29 13.12 4.08 -11.57
N MET A 30 12.06 3.27 -11.52
CA MET A 30 10.68 3.79 -11.61
C MET A 30 10.37 4.75 -10.45
N VAL A 31 10.79 4.41 -9.25
CA VAL A 31 10.60 5.26 -8.06
C VAL A 31 11.49 6.50 -8.13
N GLU A 32 12.75 6.32 -8.53
CA GLU A 32 13.69 7.43 -8.65
C GLU A 32 13.26 8.47 -9.69
N MET A 33 12.60 8.04 -10.76
CA MET A 33 12.07 8.95 -11.77
C MET A 33 10.82 9.67 -11.29
N ALA A 34 10.01 9.04 -10.44
CA ALA A 34 8.75 9.62 -9.97
C ALA A 34 8.97 10.66 -8.87
N ILE A 35 9.91 10.44 -7.95
CA ILE A 35 10.09 11.29 -6.76
C ILE A 35 10.34 12.75 -7.11
N PRO A 36 11.25 13.12 -8.04
CA PRO A 36 11.48 14.53 -8.36
C PRO A 36 10.38 15.17 -9.20
N ASN A 37 9.44 14.39 -9.71
CA ASN A 37 8.37 14.89 -10.57
C ASN A 37 7.17 15.30 -9.72
N GLN A 38 7.03 16.60 -9.43
CA GLN A 38 5.97 17.10 -8.55
C GLN A 38 4.56 16.74 -9.01
N PRO A 39 4.17 16.90 -10.29
CA PRO A 39 2.82 16.50 -10.72
C PRO A 39 2.51 15.03 -10.47
N ILE A 40 3.46 14.14 -10.74
CA ILE A 40 3.29 12.71 -10.49
C ILE A 40 3.15 12.43 -8.99
N MET A 41 4.04 13.01 -8.17
CA MET A 41 4.02 12.79 -6.73
C MET A 41 2.77 13.38 -6.08
N LEU A 42 2.35 14.57 -6.51
CA LEU A 42 1.13 15.19 -5.99
C LEU A 42 -0.11 14.35 -6.34
N THR A 43 -0.20 13.90 -7.58
CA THR A 43 -1.30 13.03 -8.01
C THR A 43 -1.34 11.74 -7.19
N TYR A 44 -0.19 11.09 -7.03
CA TYR A 44 -0.07 9.88 -6.24
C TYR A 44 -0.48 10.11 -4.78
N ALA A 45 -0.03 11.23 -4.19
CA ALA A 45 -0.35 11.58 -2.81
C ALA A 45 -1.85 11.80 -2.63
N ILE A 46 -2.50 12.49 -3.55
CA ILE A 46 -3.94 12.76 -3.49
C ILE A 46 -4.73 11.44 -3.59
N PHE A 47 -4.39 10.57 -4.55
CA PHE A 47 -5.05 9.27 -4.67
C PHE A 47 -4.82 8.39 -3.44
N SER A 48 -3.60 8.37 -2.91
CA SER A 48 -3.29 7.60 -1.70
C SER A 48 -4.07 8.12 -0.50
N LEU A 49 -4.17 9.43 -0.36
CA LEU A 49 -4.96 10.06 0.71
C LEU A 49 -6.44 9.69 0.58
N ALA A 50 -7.00 9.79 -0.63
CA ALA A 50 -8.40 9.47 -0.87
C ALA A 50 -8.72 8.00 -0.57
N ILE A 51 -7.88 7.09 -1.05
CA ILE A 51 -8.05 5.66 -0.82
C ILE A 51 -7.89 5.34 0.67
N GLY A 52 -6.87 5.89 1.32
CA GLY A 52 -6.62 5.69 2.74
C GLY A 52 -7.78 6.18 3.61
N LEU A 53 -8.30 7.39 3.31
CA LEU A 53 -9.47 7.91 4.01
C LEU A 53 -10.70 7.04 3.79
N ALA A 54 -10.95 6.62 2.55
CA ALA A 54 -12.08 5.75 2.25
C ALA A 54 -11.99 4.44 3.04
N MET A 55 -10.82 3.85 3.12
CA MET A 55 -10.62 2.62 3.88
C MET A 55 -10.76 2.83 5.38
N VAL A 56 -10.16 3.86 5.93
CA VAL A 56 -10.23 4.14 7.38
C VAL A 56 -11.67 4.46 7.80
N LEU A 57 -12.40 5.21 7.00
CA LEU A 57 -13.79 5.56 7.30
C LEU A 57 -14.75 4.41 7.03
N GLY A 58 -14.51 3.63 5.98
CA GLY A 58 -15.40 2.54 5.58
C GLY A 58 -15.06 1.19 6.18
N HIS A 59 -13.82 0.98 6.60
CA HIS A 59 -13.37 -0.31 7.12
C HIS A 59 -12.37 -0.10 8.25
N ASN A 60 -12.86 0.07 9.46
CA ASN A 60 -12.03 0.24 10.66
C ASN A 60 -12.39 -0.87 11.65
N VAL A 61 -11.98 -2.10 11.35
CA VAL A 61 -12.34 -3.29 12.09
C VAL A 61 -11.06 -3.99 12.59
N TRP A 62 -10.88 -4.01 13.90
CA TRP A 62 -9.68 -4.58 14.54
C TRP A 62 -9.93 -5.91 15.26
N SER A 63 -11.19 -6.26 15.48
CA SER A 63 -11.54 -7.32 16.45
C SER A 63 -12.09 -8.61 15.85
N ASN A 64 -12.43 -8.66 14.57
CA ASN A 64 -13.14 -9.79 13.97
C ASN A 64 -12.21 -10.77 13.22
N GLY A 65 -10.99 -10.94 13.72
CA GLY A 65 -10.03 -11.86 13.16
C GLY A 65 -8.82 -11.15 12.55
N LEU A 66 -7.91 -11.94 12.00
CA LEU A 66 -6.64 -11.43 11.48
C LEU A 66 -6.85 -10.65 10.16
N LEU A 67 -7.65 -11.19 9.25
CA LEU A 67 -7.82 -10.56 7.94
C LEU A 67 -8.44 -9.16 8.00
N PRO A 68 -9.55 -8.93 8.74
CA PRO A 68 -10.08 -7.58 8.89
C PRO A 68 -9.07 -6.62 9.52
N ALA A 69 -8.31 -7.08 10.52
CA ALA A 69 -7.29 -6.26 11.17
C ALA A 69 -6.16 -5.88 10.21
N VAL A 70 -5.69 -6.82 9.39
CA VAL A 70 -4.64 -6.56 8.40
C VAL A 70 -5.13 -5.56 7.34
N VAL A 71 -6.34 -5.73 6.83
CA VAL A 71 -6.94 -4.79 5.87
C VAL A 71 -7.03 -3.39 6.47
N THR A 72 -7.48 -3.28 7.71
CA THR A 72 -7.58 -1.99 8.41
C THR A 72 -6.19 -1.35 8.58
N LEU A 73 -5.20 -2.15 8.99
CA LEU A 73 -3.83 -1.66 9.13
C LEU A 73 -3.28 -1.13 7.80
N VAL A 74 -3.50 -1.85 6.71
CA VAL A 74 -3.07 -1.41 5.39
C VAL A 74 -3.73 -0.09 5.01
N GLY A 75 -5.02 0.08 5.32
CA GLY A 75 -5.71 1.34 5.10
C GLY A 75 -5.08 2.51 5.84
N TRP A 76 -4.73 2.32 7.11
CA TRP A 76 -4.03 3.34 7.90
C TRP A 76 -2.64 3.65 7.34
N LEU A 77 -1.91 2.64 6.87
CA LEU A 77 -0.59 2.84 6.25
C LEU A 77 -0.70 3.63 4.94
N ILE A 78 -1.72 3.34 4.13
CA ILE A 78 -1.97 4.09 2.88
C ILE A 78 -2.29 5.55 3.20
N LEU A 79 -3.11 5.80 4.21
CA LEU A 79 -3.44 7.15 4.65
C LEU A 79 -2.20 7.90 5.13
N ALA A 80 -1.40 7.27 6.00
CA ALA A 80 -0.18 7.86 6.52
C ALA A 80 0.80 8.20 5.39
N LYS A 81 0.97 7.29 4.43
CA LYS A 81 1.83 7.52 3.28
C LYS A 81 1.34 8.68 2.43
N GLY A 82 0.03 8.76 2.18
CA GLY A 82 -0.55 9.88 1.43
C GLY A 82 -0.30 11.22 2.11
N LEU A 83 -0.48 11.28 3.42
CA LEU A 83 -0.20 12.50 4.21
C LEU A 83 1.27 12.89 4.13
N LEU A 84 2.18 11.93 4.30
CA LEU A 84 3.61 12.19 4.21
C LEU A 84 4.01 12.73 2.83
N LEU A 85 3.52 12.10 1.77
CA LEU A 85 3.84 12.51 0.41
C LEU A 85 3.24 13.88 0.06
N LEU A 86 2.09 14.22 0.67
CA LEU A 86 1.45 15.51 0.43
C LEU A 86 2.17 16.66 1.13
N PHE A 87 2.66 16.44 2.36
CA PHE A 87 3.28 17.49 3.16
C PHE A 87 4.80 17.59 2.99
N LEU A 88 5.49 16.52 2.60
CA LEU A 88 6.94 16.54 2.41
C LEU A 88 7.29 17.06 1.01
N THR A 89 8.37 17.85 0.93
CA THR A 89 8.89 18.33 -0.34
C THR A 89 9.62 17.21 -1.07
N PRO A 90 9.76 17.29 -2.43
CA PRO A 90 10.54 16.29 -3.17
C PRO A 90 11.96 16.15 -2.66
N GLU A 91 12.60 17.26 -2.24
CA GLU A 91 13.97 17.25 -1.72
C GLU A 91 14.08 16.44 -0.44
N ILE A 92 13.13 16.59 0.48
CA ILE A 92 13.09 15.84 1.75
C ILE A 92 12.87 14.35 1.46
N LEU A 93 11.95 14.03 0.53
CA LEU A 93 11.68 12.65 0.14
C LEU A 93 12.92 11.99 -0.48
N MET A 94 13.62 12.70 -1.36
CA MET A 94 14.85 12.17 -1.97
C MET A 94 15.91 11.89 -0.93
N ARG A 95 16.12 12.81 0.02
CA ARG A 95 17.07 12.59 1.12
C ARG A 95 16.70 11.38 1.96
N PHE A 96 15.41 11.20 2.24
CA PHE A 96 14.93 10.07 3.00
C PHE A 96 15.25 8.75 2.29
N PHE A 97 14.97 8.65 0.98
CA PHE A 97 15.26 7.46 0.21
C PHE A 97 16.76 7.21 0.07
N GLU A 98 17.58 8.26 -0.06
CA GLU A 98 19.03 8.14 -0.09
C GLU A 98 19.57 7.59 1.23
N GLN A 99 19.07 8.09 2.37
CA GLN A 99 19.48 7.60 3.70
C GLN A 99 19.09 6.14 3.92
N MET A 100 17.97 5.71 3.35
CA MET A 100 17.53 4.32 3.45
C MET A 100 18.24 3.40 2.47
N HIS A 101 19.06 3.93 1.55
CA HIS A 101 19.70 3.15 0.48
C HIS A 101 18.69 2.27 -0.27
N TYR A 102 17.56 2.88 -0.67
CA TYR A 102 16.43 2.16 -1.24
C TYR A 102 16.82 1.32 -2.45
N ALA A 103 17.64 1.87 -3.34
CA ALA A 103 18.08 1.17 -4.55
C ALA A 103 18.90 -0.07 -4.25
N GLU A 104 19.73 -0.03 -3.19
CA GLU A 104 20.59 -1.14 -2.79
C GLU A 104 19.84 -2.22 -2.02
N HIS A 105 18.79 -1.82 -1.27
CA HIS A 105 18.04 -2.69 -0.37
C HIS A 105 16.59 -2.85 -0.78
N ILE A 106 16.32 -2.79 -2.09
CA ILE A 106 14.95 -2.84 -2.60
C ILE A 106 14.20 -4.12 -2.15
N TYR A 107 14.89 -5.25 -2.14
CA TYR A 107 14.27 -6.52 -1.72
C TYR A 107 13.88 -6.51 -0.25
N LEU A 108 14.65 -5.82 0.59
CA LEU A 108 14.37 -5.70 2.01
C LEU A 108 13.12 -4.85 2.27
N TYR A 109 12.91 -3.79 1.47
CA TYR A 109 11.74 -2.91 1.61
C TYR A 109 10.50 -3.47 0.94
N VAL A 110 10.67 -4.20 -0.17
CA VAL A 110 9.55 -4.74 -0.96
C VAL A 110 9.10 -6.10 -0.43
N GLY A 111 10.00 -6.88 0.19
CA GLY A 111 9.69 -8.21 0.71
C GLY A 111 8.50 -8.27 1.64
N PRO A 112 8.46 -7.45 2.71
CA PRO A 112 7.30 -7.42 3.61
C PRO A 112 6.00 -7.07 2.91
N SER A 113 6.03 -6.15 1.95
CA SER A 113 4.85 -5.79 1.15
C SER A 113 4.37 -6.97 0.32
N LEU A 114 5.29 -7.73 -0.27
CA LEU A 114 4.95 -8.92 -1.03
C LEU A 114 4.31 -9.99 -0.14
N VAL A 115 4.84 -10.20 1.06
CA VAL A 115 4.29 -11.16 2.01
C VAL A 115 2.86 -10.77 2.40
N ILE A 116 2.63 -9.49 2.71
CA ILE A 116 1.30 -8.99 3.04
C ILE A 116 0.36 -9.16 1.85
N GLY A 117 0.81 -8.81 0.65
CA GLY A 117 0.01 -8.95 -0.57
C GLY A 117 -0.41 -10.39 -0.85
N LEU A 118 0.53 -11.32 -0.73
CA LEU A 118 0.25 -12.75 -0.92
C LEU A 118 -0.72 -13.29 0.14
N TYR A 119 -0.54 -12.87 1.40
CA TYR A 119 -1.47 -13.23 2.47
C TYR A 119 -2.88 -12.72 2.18
N LEU A 120 -3.01 -11.47 1.74
CA LEU A 120 -4.31 -10.87 1.43
C LEU A 120 -5.00 -11.59 0.27
N ILE A 121 -4.25 -11.99 -0.75
CA ILE A 121 -4.79 -12.77 -1.86
C ILE A 121 -5.30 -14.12 -1.36
N TRP A 122 -4.44 -14.84 -0.66
CA TRP A 122 -4.79 -16.17 -0.16
C TRP A 122 -6.02 -16.10 0.75
N ALA A 123 -5.99 -15.24 1.74
CA ALA A 123 -7.08 -15.11 2.71
C ALA A 123 -8.35 -14.56 2.06
N GLY A 124 -8.21 -13.59 1.15
CA GLY A 124 -9.36 -12.98 0.47
C GLY A 124 -10.08 -13.93 -0.46
N PHE A 125 -9.35 -14.77 -1.18
CA PHE A 125 -9.96 -15.75 -2.10
C PHE A 125 -10.38 -17.04 -1.40
N SER A 126 -9.83 -17.33 -0.22
CA SER A 126 -10.24 -18.48 0.59
C SER A 126 -11.40 -18.16 1.53
N ALA A 127 -11.65 -16.88 1.82
CA ALA A 127 -12.70 -16.48 2.75
C ALA A 127 -14.08 -16.62 2.12
N GLN A 128 -15.06 -17.02 2.94
CA GLN A 128 -16.46 -17.03 2.53
C GLN A 128 -17.09 -15.68 2.89
N GLU A 129 -17.74 -15.06 1.93
CA GLU A 129 -18.44 -13.81 2.14
C GLU A 129 -19.68 -14.03 3.00
N SER A 130 -19.86 -13.20 4.02
CA SER A 130 -21.09 -13.23 4.79
C SER A 130 -22.24 -12.63 3.97
N ARG A 131 -23.42 -13.23 4.09
CA ARG A 131 -24.64 -12.73 3.44
C ARG A 131 -25.28 -11.66 4.32
N GLY A 132 -24.74 -10.49 4.26
CA GLY A 132 -25.32 -9.48 5.11
C GLY A 132 -24.82 -8.10 4.80
#